data_1a459503d0b10a624481c10eb320f9dc
#
_entry.id   1a459503d0b10a624481c10eb320f9dc
#
_cell.length_a   1.000
_cell.length_b   1.000
_cell.length_c   1.000
_cell.angle_alpha   90.00
_cell.angle_beta   90.00
_cell.angle_gamma   90.00
#
_symmetry.space_group_name_H-M   'P 1'
#
loop_
_entity.id
_entity.type
_entity.pdbx_description
1 polymer ?
#
loop_
_entity_poly.entity_id
_entity_poly.type
_entity_poly.pdbx_seq_one_letter_code
_entity_poly.pdbx_strand_id
1 'polypeptide(L)'
;SPATVQGRAIKTAVKAFRANGGAKLELVLHGPDMEHNWLEAAKKSSKALSGKAAVSDFSLLPIELNHSASVGPDLWLSALAFGADRITVVQSAVESSHYAEPLAAQAGWVNALLEALGLQRRVRVLHTGQIEQLFAHSDLKASNVEPASFELSSNKRTRMEFAVDHLAEHAQKHAKHSFAEPIALPVAAPFGAVLVNKDK
;
A
#
# COMPACT_ATOMS: atom_id res chain seq x y z
N SER A 1 1.29 -19.18 -7.05
CA SER A 1 2.60 -18.56 -6.79
C SER A 1 2.66 -18.06 -5.34
N PRO A 2 3.85 -17.86 -4.74
CA PRO A 2 3.98 -17.29 -3.40
C PRO A 2 3.21 -15.97 -3.24
N ALA A 3 3.27 -15.09 -4.22
CA ALA A 3 2.54 -13.83 -4.24
C ALA A 3 1.02 -14.02 -4.18
N THR A 4 0.46 -15.07 -4.79
CA THR A 4 -0.97 -15.38 -4.71
C THR A 4 -1.36 -15.84 -3.30
N VAL A 5 -0.51 -16.62 -2.64
CA VAL A 5 -0.74 -17.06 -1.25
C VAL A 5 -0.72 -15.87 -0.31
N GLN A 6 0.30 -15.02 -0.40
CA GLN A 6 0.41 -13.80 0.40
C GLN A 6 -0.78 -12.87 0.15
N GLY A 7 -1.16 -12.67 -1.10
CA GLY A 7 -2.30 -11.82 -1.43
C GLY A 7 -3.63 -12.34 -0.87
N ARG A 8 -3.85 -13.67 -0.84
CA ARG A 8 -5.03 -14.27 -0.19
C ARG A 8 -5.00 -14.07 1.32
N ALA A 9 -3.85 -14.21 1.95
CA ALA A 9 -3.69 -13.93 3.38
C ALA A 9 -4.00 -12.47 3.70
N ILE A 10 -3.49 -11.52 2.90
CA ILE A 10 -3.81 -10.09 3.00
C ILE A 10 -5.33 -9.87 2.87
N LYS A 11 -5.96 -10.40 1.81
CA LYS A 11 -7.41 -10.27 1.60
C LYS A 11 -8.21 -10.76 2.80
N THR A 12 -7.86 -11.94 3.32
CA THR A 12 -8.53 -12.54 4.48
C THR A 12 -8.36 -11.67 5.73
N ALA A 13 -7.15 -11.22 6.01
CA ALA A 13 -6.83 -10.41 7.19
C ALA A 13 -7.54 -9.04 7.15
N VAL A 14 -7.54 -8.37 6.00
CA VAL A 14 -8.25 -7.09 5.81
C VAL A 14 -9.75 -7.27 5.99
N LYS A 15 -10.34 -8.32 5.40
CA LYS A 15 -11.76 -8.63 5.58
C LYS A 15 -12.12 -8.89 7.05
N ALA A 16 -11.32 -9.70 7.75
CA ALA A 16 -11.53 -9.98 9.16
C ALA A 16 -11.46 -8.70 10.00
N PHE A 17 -10.48 -7.84 9.76
CA PHE A 17 -10.35 -6.55 10.42
C PHE A 17 -11.60 -5.68 10.23
N ARG A 18 -12.07 -5.54 9.00
CA ARG A 18 -13.28 -4.75 8.68
C ARG A 18 -14.54 -5.35 9.28
N ALA A 19 -14.71 -6.66 9.23
CA ALA A 19 -15.86 -7.35 9.83
C ALA A 19 -15.95 -7.17 11.34
N ASN A 20 -14.81 -6.95 12.01
CA ASN A 20 -14.74 -6.65 13.46
C ASN A 20 -14.84 -5.15 13.77
N GLY A 21 -15.26 -4.31 12.83
CA GLY A 21 -15.48 -2.88 13.06
C GLY A 21 -14.21 -2.03 13.06
N GLY A 22 -13.09 -2.53 12.55
CA GLY A 22 -11.85 -1.78 12.45
C GLY A 22 -11.97 -0.58 11.50
N ALA A 23 -11.55 0.61 11.97
CA ALA A 23 -11.76 1.87 11.27
C ALA A 23 -10.64 2.22 10.29
N LYS A 24 -9.38 2.21 10.72
CA LYS A 24 -8.22 2.55 9.90
C LYS A 24 -7.19 1.43 9.97
N LEU A 25 -6.82 0.88 8.83
CA LEU A 25 -5.88 -0.24 8.73
C LEU A 25 -4.64 0.15 7.93
N GLU A 26 -3.49 0.00 8.56
CA GLU A 26 -2.19 0.04 7.88
C GLU A 26 -1.58 -1.36 7.81
N LEU A 27 -1.33 -1.84 6.60
CA LEU A 27 -0.53 -3.04 6.39
C LEU A 27 0.95 -2.67 6.44
N VAL A 28 1.70 -3.35 7.29
CA VAL A 28 3.14 -3.17 7.42
C VAL A 28 3.85 -4.41 6.87
N LEU A 29 4.37 -4.27 5.66
CA LEU A 29 5.08 -5.32 4.94
C LEU A 29 6.56 -5.26 5.30
N HIS A 30 7.11 -6.30 5.91
CA HIS A 30 8.46 -6.27 6.48
C HIS A 30 9.21 -7.59 6.29
N GLY A 31 10.53 -7.52 6.34
CA GLY A 31 11.39 -8.70 6.36
C GLY A 31 11.44 -9.38 7.74
N PRO A 32 12.06 -10.56 7.83
CA PRO A 32 12.09 -11.39 9.07
C PRO A 32 12.89 -10.75 10.21
N ASP A 33 13.77 -9.81 9.93
CA ASP A 33 14.60 -9.12 10.94
C ASP A 33 13.84 -7.99 11.68
N MET A 34 12.58 -7.76 11.35
CA MET A 34 11.78 -6.67 11.91
C MET A 34 11.29 -6.93 13.34
N GLU A 35 11.18 -8.18 13.77
CA GLU A 35 10.53 -8.55 15.03
C GLU A 35 11.14 -7.83 16.25
N HIS A 36 12.47 -7.83 16.37
CA HIS A 36 13.16 -7.13 17.44
C HIS A 36 13.00 -5.60 17.36
N ASN A 37 13.11 -5.04 16.16
CA ASN A 37 13.02 -3.60 15.91
C ASN A 37 11.61 -3.05 16.19
N TRP A 38 10.57 -3.84 15.92
CA TRP A 38 9.18 -3.50 16.19
C TRP A 38 8.93 -3.22 17.67
N LEU A 39 9.36 -4.14 18.53
CA LEU A 39 9.16 -4.02 19.96
C LEU A 39 9.90 -2.81 20.54
N GLU A 40 11.13 -2.56 20.10
CA GLU A 40 11.91 -1.41 20.53
C GLU A 40 11.29 -0.08 20.05
N ALA A 41 10.80 -0.02 18.82
CA ALA A 41 10.12 1.15 18.29
C ALA A 41 8.80 1.43 19.04
N ALA A 42 8.02 0.40 19.33
CA ALA A 42 6.80 0.53 20.10
C ALA A 42 7.07 1.03 21.52
N LYS A 43 8.12 0.53 22.20
CA LYS A 43 8.54 1.01 23.52
C LYS A 43 9.00 2.47 23.48
N LYS A 44 9.78 2.88 22.48
CA LYS A 44 10.23 4.28 22.31
C LYS A 44 9.03 5.19 22.10
N SER A 45 8.10 4.81 21.23
CA SER A 45 6.89 5.56 20.96
C SER A 45 6.01 5.70 22.19
N SER A 46 5.82 4.64 22.98
CA SER A 46 5.05 4.70 24.22
C SER A 46 5.65 5.65 25.26
N LYS A 47 6.99 5.74 25.35
CA LYS A 47 7.68 6.70 26.21
C LYS A 47 7.54 8.15 25.70
N ALA A 48 7.62 8.37 24.40
CA ALA A 48 7.42 9.68 23.80
C ALA A 48 5.98 10.19 23.99
N LEU A 49 5.02 9.28 24.04
CA LEU A 49 3.58 9.55 24.18
C LEU A 49 3.15 9.94 25.59
N SER A 50 3.97 9.69 26.63
CA SER A 50 3.73 10.23 27.97
C SER A 50 3.82 11.77 28.02
N GLY A 51 4.19 12.44 26.94
CA GLY A 51 4.37 13.87 26.82
C GLY A 51 3.73 14.51 25.57
N LYS A 52 2.40 14.41 25.37
CA LYS A 52 1.62 15.26 24.42
C LYS A 52 1.73 15.02 22.90
N ALA A 53 2.43 14.04 22.39
CA ALA A 53 2.37 13.72 20.95
C ALA A 53 1.11 12.89 20.65
N ALA A 54 0.37 13.26 19.61
CA ALA A 54 -0.77 12.47 19.15
C ALA A 54 -0.28 11.13 18.59
N VAL A 55 -0.89 10.04 19.01
CA VAL A 55 -0.62 8.68 18.54
C VAL A 55 -1.27 8.46 17.17
N SER A 56 -0.71 7.59 16.37
CA SER A 56 -1.38 7.09 15.16
C SER A 56 -2.72 6.46 15.53
N ASP A 57 -3.75 6.80 14.78
CA ASP A 57 -5.08 6.21 14.88
C ASP A 57 -5.26 5.01 13.93
N PHE A 58 -4.17 4.56 13.31
CA PHE A 58 -4.14 3.36 12.49
C PHE A 58 -3.93 2.10 13.34
N SER A 59 -4.73 1.08 13.08
CA SER A 59 -4.43 -0.28 13.50
C SER A 59 -3.36 -0.85 12.57
N LEU A 60 -2.24 -1.28 13.14
CA LEU A 60 -1.12 -1.82 12.38
C LEU A 60 -1.27 -3.33 12.25
N LEU A 61 -1.23 -3.84 11.01
CA LEU A 61 -1.22 -5.27 10.72
C LEU A 61 0.12 -5.63 10.08
N PRO A 62 1.07 -6.19 10.85
CA PRO A 62 2.35 -6.63 10.32
C PRO A 62 2.17 -7.91 9.49
N ILE A 63 2.85 -7.94 8.34
CA ILE A 63 2.92 -9.10 7.46
C ILE A 63 4.37 -9.34 7.11
N GLU A 64 4.89 -10.47 7.58
CA GLU A 64 6.25 -10.88 7.30
C GLU A 64 6.39 -11.37 5.86
N LEU A 65 7.44 -10.92 5.21
CA LEU A 65 7.85 -11.29 3.87
C LEU A 65 9.26 -11.88 3.93
N ASN A 66 9.59 -12.76 3.02
CA ASN A 66 10.98 -13.22 2.88
C ASN A 66 11.95 -12.08 2.51
N HIS A 67 11.44 -11.07 1.80
CA HIS A 67 12.18 -9.90 1.36
C HIS A 67 11.20 -8.75 1.04
N SER A 68 11.55 -7.50 1.36
CA SER A 68 10.67 -6.34 1.13
C SER A 68 10.27 -6.16 -0.34
N ALA A 69 11.16 -6.51 -1.27
CA ALA A 69 10.90 -6.46 -2.73
C ALA A 69 10.14 -7.68 -3.28
N SER A 70 9.74 -8.66 -2.44
CA SER A 70 9.00 -9.85 -2.89
C SER A 70 7.55 -9.55 -3.25
N VAL A 71 7.02 -8.42 -2.81
CA VAL A 71 5.68 -7.92 -3.14
C VAL A 71 5.79 -6.54 -3.76
N GLY A 72 5.00 -6.29 -4.77
CA GLY A 72 5.05 -5.06 -5.54
C GLY A 72 3.69 -4.37 -5.67
N PRO A 73 3.62 -3.37 -6.53
CA PRO A 73 2.44 -2.53 -6.74
C PRO A 73 1.14 -3.29 -7.01
N ASP A 74 1.23 -4.45 -7.66
CA ASP A 74 0.06 -5.30 -7.92
C ASP A 74 -0.61 -5.79 -6.63
N LEU A 75 0.18 -6.15 -5.61
CA LEU A 75 -0.35 -6.54 -4.30
C LEU A 75 -0.68 -5.32 -3.43
N TRP A 76 0.06 -4.23 -3.52
CA TRP A 76 -0.25 -3.00 -2.77
C TRP A 76 -1.60 -2.42 -3.19
N LEU A 77 -1.84 -2.29 -4.51
CA LEU A 77 -3.12 -1.83 -5.05
C LEU A 77 -4.26 -2.81 -4.72
N SER A 78 -3.99 -4.12 -4.80
CA SER A 78 -5.00 -5.13 -4.39
C SER A 78 -5.36 -5.01 -2.91
N ALA A 79 -4.38 -4.80 -2.02
CA ALA A 79 -4.64 -4.63 -0.60
C ALA A 79 -5.47 -3.37 -0.30
N LEU A 80 -5.19 -2.26 -1.00
CA LEU A 80 -6.01 -1.05 -0.91
C LEU A 80 -7.43 -1.29 -1.44
N ALA A 81 -7.58 -2.01 -2.55
CA ALA A 81 -8.89 -2.40 -3.10
C ALA A 81 -9.67 -3.33 -2.15
N PHE A 82 -8.99 -4.17 -1.36
CA PHE A 82 -9.61 -5.01 -0.33
C PHE A 82 -9.98 -4.23 0.93
N GLY A 83 -9.63 -2.96 1.03
CA GLY A 83 -10.03 -2.08 2.12
C GLY A 83 -8.93 -1.72 3.12
N ALA A 84 -7.65 -1.99 2.84
CA ALA A 84 -6.56 -1.38 3.60
C ALA A 84 -6.53 0.13 3.34
N ASP A 85 -6.18 0.93 4.35
CA ASP A 85 -6.12 2.38 4.22
C ASP A 85 -4.73 2.88 3.87
N ARG A 86 -3.70 2.15 4.28
CA ARG A 86 -2.29 2.49 4.00
C ARG A 86 -1.44 1.22 3.89
N ILE A 87 -0.45 1.28 3.04
CA ILE A 87 0.59 0.26 2.89
C ILE A 87 1.92 0.89 3.28
N THR A 88 2.62 0.28 4.20
CA THR A 88 4.01 0.63 4.53
C THR A 88 4.89 -0.57 4.23
N VAL A 89 5.86 -0.36 3.38
CA VAL A 89 6.93 -1.35 3.14
C VAL A 89 8.13 -0.94 3.98
N VAL A 90 8.57 -1.82 4.86
CA VAL A 90 9.76 -1.58 5.68
C VAL A 90 10.93 -2.34 5.08
N GLN A 91 11.88 -1.59 4.56
CA GLN A 91 13.13 -2.13 4.05
C GLN A 91 14.08 -2.41 5.20
N SER A 92 14.55 -3.63 5.26
CA SER A 92 15.53 -4.08 6.25
C SER A 92 16.90 -3.46 6.01
N ALA A 93 17.66 -3.27 7.09
CA ALA A 93 19.05 -2.84 7.01
C ALA A 93 20.00 -3.91 6.40
N VAL A 94 19.58 -5.19 6.44
CA VAL A 94 20.34 -6.31 5.86
C VAL A 94 20.01 -6.53 4.38
N GLU A 95 18.93 -5.93 3.89
CA GLU A 95 18.60 -5.97 2.47
C GLU A 95 19.51 -5.03 1.68
N SER A 96 19.83 -5.44 0.46
CA SER A 96 20.66 -4.63 -0.42
C SER A 96 20.05 -3.25 -0.67
N SER A 97 20.86 -2.19 -0.54
CA SER A 97 20.48 -0.81 -0.86
C SER A 97 20.00 -0.64 -2.32
N HIS A 98 20.35 -1.57 -3.21
CA HIS A 98 19.89 -1.56 -4.60
C HIS A 98 18.36 -1.65 -4.76
N TYR A 99 17.65 -2.13 -3.75
CA TYR A 99 16.17 -2.18 -3.78
C TYR A 99 15.50 -0.89 -3.31
N ALA A 100 16.23 0.02 -2.65
CA ALA A 100 15.65 1.23 -2.09
C ALA A 100 15.06 2.16 -3.17
N GLU A 101 15.84 2.45 -4.21
CA GLU A 101 15.42 3.31 -5.31
C GLU A 101 14.26 2.69 -6.13
N PRO A 102 14.30 1.43 -6.56
CA PRO A 102 13.16 0.78 -7.19
C PRO A 102 11.89 0.76 -6.35
N LEU A 103 11.98 0.48 -5.05
CA LEU A 103 10.82 0.51 -4.16
C LEU A 103 10.22 1.91 -4.02
N ALA A 104 11.07 2.92 -3.87
CA ALA A 104 10.64 4.32 -3.81
C ALA A 104 9.99 4.77 -5.12
N ALA A 105 10.55 4.38 -6.28
CA ALA A 105 9.97 4.67 -7.59
C ALA A 105 8.59 4.00 -7.77
N GLN A 106 8.45 2.75 -7.34
CA GLN A 106 7.18 2.03 -7.36
C GLN A 106 6.14 2.71 -6.47
N ALA A 107 6.49 3.08 -5.23
CA ALA A 107 5.59 3.83 -4.35
C ALA A 107 5.24 5.20 -4.93
N GLY A 108 6.17 5.84 -5.61
CA GLY A 108 5.98 7.12 -6.29
C GLY A 108 4.87 7.07 -7.34
N TRP A 109 4.94 6.15 -8.31
CA TRP A 109 3.92 6.09 -9.36
C TRP A 109 2.58 5.54 -8.84
N VAL A 110 2.57 4.62 -7.87
CA VAL A 110 1.33 4.16 -7.23
C VAL A 110 0.62 5.33 -6.55
N ASN A 111 1.36 6.14 -5.80
CA ASN A 111 0.79 7.32 -5.15
C ASN A 111 0.30 8.37 -6.17
N ALA A 112 1.01 8.58 -7.29
CA ALA A 112 0.53 9.46 -8.36
C ALA A 112 -0.79 8.98 -8.95
N LEU A 113 -0.95 7.67 -9.16
CA LEU A 113 -2.22 7.07 -9.57
C LEU A 113 -3.32 7.31 -8.53
N LEU A 114 -3.05 7.03 -7.25
CA LEU A 114 -4.02 7.21 -6.17
C LEU A 114 -4.45 8.67 -6.02
N GLU A 115 -3.51 9.62 -6.13
CA GLU A 115 -3.82 11.07 -6.11
C GLU A 115 -4.69 11.47 -7.30
N ALA A 116 -4.41 10.95 -8.49
CA ALA A 116 -5.26 11.19 -9.68
C ALA A 116 -6.67 10.61 -9.51
N LEU A 117 -6.82 9.53 -8.73
CA LEU A 117 -8.11 8.99 -8.33
C LEU A 117 -8.76 9.72 -7.13
N GLY A 118 -8.13 10.76 -6.58
CA GLY A 118 -8.63 11.48 -5.40
C GLY A 118 -8.48 10.72 -4.07
N LEU A 119 -7.66 9.68 -4.04
CA LEU A 119 -7.52 8.78 -2.88
C LEU A 119 -6.37 9.13 -1.94
N GLN A 120 -5.69 10.23 -2.09
CA GLN A 120 -4.49 10.62 -1.34
C GLN A 120 -3.32 9.64 -1.52
N ARG A 121 -2.14 9.97 -0.99
CA ARG A 121 -0.96 9.09 -1.00
C ARG A 121 -1.10 8.05 0.11
N ARG A 122 -1.11 6.77 -0.24
CA ARG A 122 -1.38 5.66 0.68
C ARG A 122 -0.28 4.61 0.76
N VAL A 123 0.79 4.76 -0.02
CA VAL A 123 1.93 3.85 -0.01
C VAL A 123 3.16 4.61 0.42
N ARG A 124 3.88 4.07 1.40
CA ARG A 124 5.18 4.60 1.84
C ARG A 124 6.22 3.50 2.00
N VAL A 125 7.47 3.88 1.83
CA VAL A 125 8.62 3.02 2.10
C VAL A 125 9.37 3.62 3.27
N LEU A 126 9.65 2.82 4.29
CA LEU A 126 10.45 3.18 5.45
C LEU A 126 11.67 2.26 5.53
N HIS A 127 12.75 2.75 6.13
CA HIS A 127 13.85 1.91 6.56
C HIS A 127 13.67 1.50 8.02
N THR A 128 14.32 0.41 8.43
CA THR A 128 14.25 -0.07 9.83
C THR A 128 14.60 1.01 10.86
N GLY A 129 15.48 1.96 10.54
CA GLY A 129 15.78 3.12 11.40
C GLY A 129 14.67 4.18 11.49
N GLN A 130 13.57 4.02 10.77
CA GLN A 130 12.44 4.97 10.71
C GLN A 130 11.13 4.35 11.23
N ILE A 131 11.20 3.19 11.87
CA ILE A 131 10.02 2.42 12.32
C ILE A 131 9.16 3.21 13.29
N GLU A 132 9.71 4.12 14.09
CA GLU A 132 8.94 5.00 14.97
C GLU A 132 7.89 5.84 14.23
N GLN A 133 8.08 6.09 12.93
CA GLN A 133 7.10 6.79 12.10
C GLN A 133 5.79 6.02 11.91
N LEU A 134 5.77 4.70 12.18
CA LEU A 134 4.54 3.91 12.16
C LEU A 134 3.56 4.32 13.26
N PHE A 135 4.09 4.82 14.35
CA PHE A 135 3.32 5.21 15.54
C PHE A 135 3.02 6.71 15.59
N ALA A 136 3.59 7.48 14.66
CA ALA A 136 3.36 8.93 14.58
C ALA A 136 1.94 9.23 14.08
N HIS A 137 1.39 10.34 14.56
CA HIS A 137 0.11 10.86 14.09
C HIS A 137 0.13 11.06 12.56
N SER A 138 -1.01 10.84 11.94
CA SER A 138 -1.18 11.01 10.50
C SER A 138 -2.54 11.62 10.18
N ASP A 139 -2.54 12.68 9.38
CA ASP A 139 -3.76 13.33 8.88
C ASP A 139 -4.45 12.52 7.77
N LEU A 140 -3.87 11.39 7.36
CA LEU A 140 -4.46 10.52 6.35
C LEU A 140 -5.81 9.98 6.85
N LYS A 141 -6.85 10.25 6.10
CA LYS A 141 -8.21 9.77 6.41
C LYS A 141 -8.38 8.32 5.98
N ALA A 142 -9.34 7.63 6.59
CA ALA A 142 -9.78 6.33 6.09
C ALA A 142 -10.15 6.43 4.61
N SER A 143 -9.82 5.41 3.83
CA SER A 143 -10.10 5.41 2.39
C SER A 143 -11.59 5.29 2.10
N ASN A 144 -12.32 4.66 3.01
CA ASN A 144 -13.71 4.26 2.83
C ASN A 144 -13.96 3.47 1.54
N VAL A 145 -12.91 2.86 0.98
CA VAL A 145 -13.03 1.98 -0.17
C VAL A 145 -13.82 0.76 0.24
N GLU A 146 -14.92 0.50 -0.47
CA GLU A 146 -15.69 -0.72 -0.29
C GLU A 146 -14.82 -1.93 -0.66
N PRO A 147 -14.70 -2.94 0.21
CA PRO A 147 -13.80 -4.06 -0.06
C PRO A 147 -14.15 -4.81 -1.35
N ALA A 148 -13.19 -4.92 -2.24
CA ALA A 148 -13.34 -5.65 -3.50
C ALA A 148 -13.58 -7.14 -3.27
N SER A 149 -14.34 -7.75 -4.17
CA SER A 149 -14.68 -9.19 -4.15
C SER A 149 -13.80 -10.03 -5.08
N PHE A 150 -13.07 -9.42 -6.03
CA PHE A 150 -12.31 -10.16 -7.03
C PHE A 150 -11.30 -11.14 -6.43
N GLU A 151 -11.06 -12.24 -7.14
CA GLU A 151 -10.03 -13.21 -6.77
C GLU A 151 -8.67 -12.84 -7.37
N LEU A 152 -7.62 -13.15 -6.61
CA LEU A 152 -6.26 -12.83 -7.03
C LEU A 152 -5.79 -13.75 -8.17
N SER A 153 -5.61 -13.17 -9.34
CA SER A 153 -4.99 -13.83 -10.48
C SER A 153 -3.53 -14.18 -10.19
N SER A 154 -3.00 -15.23 -10.80
CA SER A 154 -1.56 -15.53 -10.82
C SER A 154 -0.77 -14.52 -11.66
N ASN A 155 -1.41 -13.82 -12.59
CA ASN A 155 -0.81 -12.81 -13.45
C ASN A 155 -0.77 -11.46 -12.73
N LYS A 156 0.42 -10.87 -12.57
CA LYS A 156 0.63 -9.58 -11.90
C LYS A 156 -0.14 -8.45 -12.58
N ARG A 157 -0.15 -8.42 -13.91
CA ARG A 157 -0.83 -7.37 -14.67
C ARG A 157 -2.34 -7.42 -14.45
N THR A 158 -2.94 -8.60 -14.54
CA THR A 158 -4.37 -8.79 -14.31
C THR A 158 -4.77 -8.43 -12.88
N ARG A 159 -3.94 -8.77 -11.87
CA ARG A 159 -4.19 -8.33 -10.48
C ARG A 159 -4.22 -6.82 -10.35
N MET A 160 -3.25 -6.17 -10.98
CA MET A 160 -3.13 -4.72 -10.95
C MET A 160 -4.31 -4.05 -11.67
N GLU A 161 -4.70 -4.55 -12.84
CA GLU A 161 -5.86 -4.08 -13.60
C GLU A 161 -7.14 -4.16 -12.75
N PHE A 162 -7.44 -5.30 -12.15
CA PHE A 162 -8.62 -5.45 -11.28
C PHE A 162 -8.61 -4.50 -10.08
N ALA A 163 -7.45 -4.29 -9.48
CA ALA A 163 -7.33 -3.37 -8.35
C ALA A 163 -7.55 -1.91 -8.78
N VAL A 164 -6.95 -1.50 -9.90
CA VAL A 164 -7.10 -0.15 -10.44
C VAL A 164 -8.54 0.12 -10.86
N ASP A 165 -9.18 -0.83 -11.56
CA ASP A 165 -10.58 -0.70 -11.98
C ASP A 165 -11.49 -0.51 -10.78
N HIS A 166 -11.33 -1.33 -9.73
CA HIS A 166 -12.12 -1.21 -8.51
C HIS A 166 -11.93 0.14 -7.79
N LEU A 167 -10.68 0.61 -7.67
CA LEU A 167 -10.36 1.90 -7.05
C LEU A 167 -10.90 3.08 -7.90
N ALA A 168 -10.85 2.97 -9.23
CA ALA A 168 -11.41 3.96 -10.14
C ALA A 168 -12.94 4.01 -10.06
N GLU A 169 -13.62 2.86 -10.02
CA GLU A 169 -15.06 2.81 -9.81
C GLU A 169 -15.48 3.43 -8.47
N HIS A 170 -14.73 3.15 -7.40
CA HIS A 170 -14.96 3.79 -6.11
C HIS A 170 -14.81 5.30 -6.19
N ALA A 171 -13.75 5.80 -6.83
CA ALA A 171 -13.50 7.23 -7.01
C ALA A 171 -14.63 7.91 -7.80
N GLN A 172 -15.13 7.28 -8.87
CA GLN A 172 -16.26 7.79 -9.66
C GLN A 172 -17.54 7.90 -8.83
N LYS A 173 -17.84 6.88 -8.03
CA LYS A 173 -19.07 6.82 -7.22
C LYS A 173 -19.07 7.84 -6.07
N HIS A 174 -17.93 8.00 -5.39
CA HIS A 174 -17.87 8.73 -4.12
C HIS A 174 -17.25 10.14 -4.22
N ALA A 175 -16.28 10.34 -5.09
CA ALA A 175 -15.61 11.63 -5.26
C ALA A 175 -16.24 12.50 -6.35
N LYS A 176 -17.29 12.02 -7.05
CA LYS A 176 -17.84 12.67 -8.26
C LYS A 176 -16.73 13.02 -9.29
N HIS A 177 -15.68 12.21 -9.29
CA HIS A 177 -14.54 12.41 -10.14
C HIS A 177 -14.90 11.93 -11.54
N SER A 178 -14.95 12.84 -12.49
CA SER A 178 -15.10 12.47 -13.90
C SER A 178 -13.71 12.36 -14.51
N PHE A 179 -13.33 11.17 -14.95
CA PHE A 179 -12.10 10.99 -15.72
C PHE A 179 -12.37 11.38 -17.18
N ALA A 180 -12.51 12.69 -17.43
CA ALA A 180 -12.69 13.22 -18.78
C ALA A 180 -11.41 13.14 -19.61
N GLU A 181 -10.24 13.07 -18.95
CA GLU A 181 -8.93 13.02 -19.60
C GLU A 181 -8.10 11.84 -19.09
N PRO A 182 -7.16 11.32 -19.90
CA PRO A 182 -6.24 10.30 -19.48
C PRO A 182 -5.39 10.75 -18.29
N ILE A 183 -5.19 9.86 -17.31
CA ILE A 183 -4.32 10.11 -16.15
C ILE A 183 -2.86 10.06 -16.62
N ALA A 184 -2.13 11.16 -16.48
CA ALA A 184 -0.70 11.21 -16.71
C ALA A 184 0.04 10.49 -15.57
N LEU A 185 0.72 9.40 -15.88
CA LEU A 185 1.53 8.65 -14.92
C LEU A 185 3.03 8.86 -15.17
N PRO A 186 3.87 8.74 -14.12
CA PRO A 186 5.32 8.74 -14.29
C PRO A 186 5.80 7.65 -15.26
N VAL A 187 6.93 7.89 -15.94
CA VAL A 187 7.52 6.95 -16.92
C VAL A 187 7.79 5.55 -16.32
N ALA A 188 8.04 5.49 -15.01
CA ALA A 188 8.25 4.24 -14.29
C ALA A 188 6.96 3.39 -14.08
N ALA A 189 5.78 3.93 -14.41
CA ALA A 189 4.54 3.18 -14.29
C ALA A 189 4.47 2.08 -15.37
N PRO A 190 4.06 0.84 -15.03
CA PRO A 190 4.09 -0.30 -15.96
C PRO A 190 2.91 -0.33 -16.94
N PHE A 191 2.29 0.82 -17.18
CA PHE A 191 1.22 0.99 -18.16
C PHE A 191 1.83 1.48 -19.46
N GLY A 192 1.97 0.58 -20.45
CA GLY A 192 2.53 0.93 -21.74
C GLY A 192 1.63 1.85 -22.56
N ALA A 193 2.22 2.79 -23.30
CA ALA A 193 1.54 3.51 -24.35
C ALA A 193 1.62 2.71 -25.66
N VAL A 194 0.49 2.53 -26.33
CA VAL A 194 0.47 1.99 -27.70
C VAL A 194 0.57 3.17 -28.66
N LEU A 195 1.71 3.30 -29.32
CA LEU A 195 1.86 4.24 -30.43
C LEU A 195 1.39 3.57 -31.71
N VAL A 196 0.28 4.02 -32.27
CA VAL A 196 -0.19 3.57 -33.58
C VAL A 196 0.49 4.44 -34.63
N ASN A 197 1.38 3.82 -35.42
CA ASN A 197 1.93 4.47 -36.58
C ASN A 197 0.84 4.49 -37.68
N LYS A 198 0.28 5.69 -37.96
CA LYS A 198 -0.76 5.88 -38.98
C LYS A 198 -0.23 5.97 -40.39
N ASP A 199 1.08 5.87 -40.60
CA ASP A 199 1.74 6.07 -41.88
C ASP A 199 2.10 4.74 -42.58
N LYS A 200 1.37 3.65 -42.29
CA LYS A 200 1.45 2.37 -43.01
C LYS A 200 0.07 1.89 -43.42
#